data_d298b1158d0a2518bd90791a42b416d4
#
_entry.id   d298b1158d0a2518bd90791a42b416d4
#
_cell.length_a   1.000
_cell.length_b   1.000
_cell.length_c   1.000
_cell.angle_alpha   90.00
_cell.angle_beta   90.00
_cell.angle_gamma   90.00
#
_symmetry.space_group_name_H-M   'P 1'
#
loop_
_entity.id
_entity.type
_entity.pdbx_description
1 polymer ?
#
loop_
_entity_poly.entity_id
_entity_poly.type
_entity_poly.pdbx_seq_one_letter_code
_entity_poly.pdbx_strand_id
1 'polypeptide(L)'
;MRKTSKTYSSFINDDFDFIKDEFENRGFPVMGEEDFCTWIGWKQRGRKVKRGAQGRFFISTNKYAHPIFEGGGIKVDANGRKAFRKYHHKYNLFHIEQTEPMEVVEMV
;
A
#
# COMPACT_ATOMS: atom_id res chain seq x y z
N MET A 1 13.68 -13.66 -7.55
CA MET A 1 12.27 -14.08 -7.34
C MET A 1 11.75 -13.51 -6.04
N ARG A 2 10.56 -13.00 -6.07
CA ARG A 2 9.98 -12.38 -4.88
C ARG A 2 9.39 -13.42 -3.96
N LYS A 3 9.49 -13.16 -2.67
CA LYS A 3 8.86 -14.00 -1.68
C LYS A 3 7.38 -13.70 -1.61
N THR A 4 6.61 -14.68 -1.15
CA THR A 4 5.17 -14.56 -0.92
C THR A 4 4.86 -14.73 0.56
N SER A 5 3.62 -14.71 0.94
CA SER A 5 3.16 -14.93 2.32
C SER A 5 3.59 -13.83 3.28
N LYS A 6 3.39 -12.62 2.89
CA LYS A 6 3.80 -11.46 3.67
C LYS A 6 2.62 -10.62 4.12
N THR A 7 2.80 -9.92 5.24
CA THR A 7 1.90 -8.85 5.64
C THR A 7 2.15 -7.63 4.76
N TYR A 8 1.30 -6.63 4.88
CA TYR A 8 1.48 -5.38 4.15
C TYR A 8 2.87 -4.78 4.35
N SER A 9 3.31 -4.69 5.61
CA SER A 9 4.64 -4.15 5.92
C SER A 9 5.74 -5.01 5.33
N SER A 10 5.61 -6.33 5.45
CA SER A 10 6.60 -7.25 4.90
C SER A 10 6.69 -7.18 3.39
N PHE A 11 5.56 -6.97 2.72
CA PHE A 11 5.55 -6.81 1.27
C PHE A 11 6.39 -5.59 0.87
N ILE A 12 6.18 -4.45 1.49
CA ILE A 12 6.92 -3.24 1.16
C ILE A 12 8.40 -3.44 1.43
N ASN A 13 8.75 -4.04 2.55
CA ASN A 13 10.15 -4.30 2.89
C ASN A 13 10.82 -5.26 1.91
N ASP A 14 10.12 -6.32 1.54
CA ASP A 14 10.68 -7.32 0.64
C ASP A 14 10.82 -6.83 -0.79
N ASP A 15 9.94 -5.93 -1.20
CA ASP A 15 9.93 -5.40 -2.56
C ASP A 15 10.57 -4.02 -2.67
N PHE A 16 11.32 -3.62 -1.66
CA PHE A 16 11.91 -2.30 -1.60
C PHE A 16 12.73 -1.98 -2.85
N ASP A 17 13.58 -2.90 -3.30
CA ASP A 17 14.43 -2.66 -4.47
C ASP A 17 13.60 -2.41 -5.73
N PHE A 18 12.53 -3.14 -5.90
CA PHE A 18 11.65 -2.93 -7.04
C PHE A 18 10.96 -1.56 -6.97
N ILE A 19 10.46 -1.20 -5.81
CA ILE A 19 9.80 0.09 -5.60
C ILE A 19 10.81 1.24 -5.80
N LYS A 20 12.01 1.07 -5.25
CA LYS A 20 13.10 2.02 -5.41
C LYS A 20 13.40 2.26 -6.88
N ASP A 21 13.59 1.18 -7.64
CA ASP A 21 13.91 1.29 -9.06
C ASP A 21 12.80 2.00 -9.83
N GLU A 22 11.54 1.71 -9.54
CA GLU A 22 10.40 2.33 -10.19
C GLU A 22 10.36 3.84 -9.95
N PHE A 23 10.61 4.28 -8.72
CA PHE A 23 10.65 5.70 -8.43
C PHE A 23 11.89 6.37 -9.02
N GLU A 24 13.04 5.72 -8.95
CA GLU A 24 14.26 6.29 -9.50
C GLU A 24 14.18 6.44 -11.02
N ASN A 25 13.53 5.50 -11.69
CA ASN A 25 13.28 5.60 -13.14
C ASN A 25 12.39 6.80 -13.49
N ARG A 26 11.62 7.29 -12.53
CA ARG A 26 10.77 8.47 -12.70
C ARG A 26 11.45 9.76 -12.21
N GLY A 27 12.71 9.67 -11.81
CA GLY A 27 13.46 10.83 -11.34
C GLY A 27 13.33 11.12 -9.85
N PHE A 28 12.80 10.18 -9.07
CA PHE A 28 12.65 10.35 -7.63
C PHE A 28 13.66 9.47 -6.90
N PRO A 29 14.70 10.05 -6.29
CA PRO A 29 15.70 9.24 -5.58
C PRO A 29 15.12 8.65 -4.31
N VAL A 30 15.45 7.39 -4.04
CA VAL A 30 15.00 6.67 -2.86
C VAL A 30 16.20 6.24 -2.04
N MET A 31 16.26 6.73 -0.80
CA MET A 31 17.32 6.39 0.15
C MET A 31 16.86 5.34 1.15
N GLY A 32 15.57 5.30 1.45
CA GLY A 32 15.01 4.37 2.39
C GLY A 32 13.49 4.28 2.25
N GLU A 33 12.88 3.43 3.04
CA GLU A 33 11.44 3.22 3.00
C GLU A 33 10.65 4.48 3.38
N GLU A 34 11.25 5.38 4.12
CA GLU A 34 10.63 6.63 4.53
C GLU A 34 10.40 7.58 3.35
N ASP A 35 10.97 7.30 2.19
CA ASP A 35 10.88 8.17 1.02
C ASP A 35 9.61 7.92 0.19
N PHE A 36 8.86 6.89 0.50
CA PHE A 36 7.60 6.61 -0.19
C PHE A 36 6.55 6.09 0.78
N CYS A 37 5.30 6.38 0.48
CA CYS A 37 4.19 5.92 1.32
C CYS A 37 2.87 6.05 0.55
N THR A 38 1.83 5.42 1.08
CA THR A 38 0.48 5.62 0.57
C THR A 38 0.00 7.03 0.89
N TRP A 39 -1.07 7.45 0.23
CA TRP A 39 -1.66 8.76 0.45
C TRP A 39 -2.06 8.95 1.92
N ILE A 40 -2.72 7.95 2.48
CA ILE A 40 -3.12 7.98 3.90
C ILE A 40 -1.90 7.98 4.81
N GLY A 41 -0.88 7.20 4.47
CA GLY A 41 0.36 7.16 5.24
C GLY A 41 1.05 8.52 5.29
N TRP A 42 1.07 9.25 4.19
CA TRP A 42 1.64 10.61 4.17
C TRP A 42 0.85 11.56 5.06
N LYS A 43 -0.50 11.47 5.02
CA LYS A 43 -1.34 12.27 5.93
C LYS A 43 -1.01 12.01 7.40
N GLN A 44 -0.81 10.75 7.76
CA GLN A 44 -0.44 10.38 9.12
C GLN A 44 0.92 10.93 9.53
N ARG A 45 1.79 11.18 8.56
CA ARG A 45 3.12 11.77 8.78
C ARG A 45 3.11 13.29 8.70
N GLY A 46 1.94 13.90 8.61
CA GLY A 46 1.81 15.36 8.54
C GLY A 46 2.12 15.95 7.18
N ARG A 47 2.01 15.16 6.12
CA ARG A 47 2.26 15.61 4.75
C ARG A 47 1.05 15.35 3.87
N LYS A 48 0.92 16.13 2.82
CA LYS A 48 -0.14 15.91 1.83
C LYS A 48 0.48 15.74 0.46
N VAL A 49 -0.14 14.93 -0.36
CA VAL A 49 0.27 14.73 -1.75
C VAL A 49 -0.05 16.00 -2.53
N LYS A 50 0.91 16.47 -3.31
CA LYS A 50 0.73 17.66 -4.13
C LYS A 50 -0.36 17.45 -5.16
N ARG A 51 -1.10 18.51 -5.44
CA ARG A 51 -2.14 18.46 -6.45
C ARG A 51 -1.54 18.10 -7.80
N GLY A 52 -2.16 17.13 -8.48
CA GLY A 52 -1.69 16.68 -9.78
C GLY A 52 -0.59 15.63 -9.72
N ALA A 53 -0.04 15.33 -8.56
CA ALA A 53 0.95 14.28 -8.43
C ALA A 53 0.32 12.92 -8.71
N GLN A 54 1.03 12.09 -9.46
CA GLN A 54 0.59 10.75 -9.76
C GLN A 54 1.40 9.74 -8.99
N GLY A 55 0.73 8.89 -8.23
CA GLY A 55 1.37 7.80 -7.54
C GLY A 55 1.68 6.65 -8.49
N ARG A 56 2.34 5.64 -7.97
CA ARG A 56 2.63 4.41 -8.69
C ARG A 56 1.93 3.28 -7.98
N PHE A 57 1.16 2.49 -8.72
CA PHE A 57 0.50 1.34 -8.16
C PHE A 57 1.46 0.16 -8.10
N PHE A 58 1.44 -0.51 -6.96
CA PHE A 58 2.19 -1.74 -6.74
C PHE A 58 1.20 -2.81 -6.29
N ILE A 59 1.44 -4.03 -6.72
CA ILE A 59 0.58 -5.15 -6.38
C ILE A 59 1.38 -6.08 -5.48
N SER A 60 0.78 -6.43 -4.34
CA SER A 60 1.40 -7.38 -3.42
C SER A 60 1.61 -8.72 -4.09
N THR A 61 2.77 -9.34 -3.85
CA THR A 61 3.03 -10.71 -4.29
C THR A 61 2.25 -11.73 -3.47
N ASN A 62 1.73 -11.30 -2.32
CA ASN A 62 0.93 -12.14 -1.45
C ASN A 62 -0.54 -12.05 -1.79
N LYS A 63 -1.23 -13.16 -1.58
CA LYS A 63 -2.68 -13.17 -1.63
C LYS A 63 -3.21 -13.09 -0.21
N TYR A 64 -4.17 -12.21 -0.03
CA TYR A 64 -4.86 -12.05 1.24
C TYR A 64 -6.22 -12.71 1.15
N ALA A 65 -6.57 -13.47 2.18
CA ALA A 65 -7.82 -14.21 2.23
C ALA A 65 -8.85 -13.40 3.01
N HIS A 66 -10.02 -13.22 2.40
CA HIS A 66 -11.16 -12.60 3.07
C HIS A 66 -12.32 -13.58 3.07
N PRO A 67 -13.05 -13.68 4.18
CA PRO A 67 -14.22 -14.56 4.22
C PRO A 67 -15.27 -14.07 3.23
N ILE A 68 -15.96 -15.02 2.62
CA ILE A 68 -17.10 -14.73 1.76
C ILE A 68 -18.34 -14.72 2.63
N PHE A 69 -19.08 -13.61 2.62
CA PHE A 69 -20.31 -13.47 3.41
C PHE A 69 -21.51 -13.77 2.55
N GLU A 70 -22.45 -14.49 3.12
CA GLU A 70 -23.69 -14.85 2.46
C GLU A 70 -24.79 -14.98 3.51
N GLY A 71 -25.91 -14.31 3.29
CA GLY A 71 -27.04 -14.42 4.19
C GLY A 71 -26.79 -13.90 5.61
N GLY A 72 -25.89 -12.92 5.77
CA GLY A 72 -25.57 -12.34 7.07
C GLY A 72 -24.51 -13.09 7.86
N GLY A 73 -23.89 -14.10 7.27
CA GLY A 73 -22.84 -14.87 7.90
C GLY A 73 -21.77 -15.28 6.91
N ILE A 74 -20.74 -15.96 7.40
CA ILE A 74 -19.67 -16.46 6.55
C ILE A 74 -20.19 -17.69 5.78
N LYS A 75 -20.02 -17.66 4.45
CA LYS A 75 -20.40 -18.79 3.61
C LYS A 75 -19.59 -20.02 3.99
N VAL A 76 -20.24 -21.16 4.05
CA VAL A 76 -19.58 -22.45 4.28
C VAL A 76 -19.82 -23.36 3.09
N ASP A 77 -18.85 -24.25 2.83
CA ASP A 77 -18.98 -25.24 1.77
C ASP A 77 -19.77 -26.46 2.26
N ALA A 78 -19.91 -27.45 1.40
CA ALA A 78 -20.66 -28.65 1.73
C ALA A 78 -20.07 -29.48 2.91
N ASN A 79 -18.80 -29.24 3.22
CA ASN A 79 -18.12 -29.90 4.34
C ASN A 79 -18.12 -29.06 5.61
N GLY A 80 -18.84 -27.92 5.63
CA GLY A 80 -18.89 -27.02 6.77
C GLY A 80 -17.68 -26.12 6.92
N ARG A 81 -16.81 -26.05 5.93
CA ARG A 81 -15.63 -25.19 5.96
C ARG A 81 -16.00 -23.79 5.50
N LYS A 82 -15.40 -22.80 6.15
CA LYS A 82 -15.60 -21.40 5.75
C LYS A 82 -14.99 -21.14 4.38
N ALA A 83 -15.72 -20.45 3.53
CA ALA A 83 -15.26 -20.08 2.21
C ALA A 83 -14.52 -18.75 2.27
N PHE A 84 -13.39 -18.67 1.54
CA PHE A 84 -12.56 -17.50 1.46
C PHE A 84 -12.28 -17.15 0.02
N ARG A 85 -12.20 -15.85 -0.25
CA ARG A 85 -11.72 -15.35 -1.53
C ARG A 85 -10.32 -14.78 -1.32
N LYS A 86 -9.40 -15.12 -2.22
CA LYS A 86 -8.03 -14.61 -2.16
C LYS A 86 -7.81 -13.57 -3.25
N TYR A 87 -7.17 -12.47 -2.90
CA TYR A 87 -6.77 -11.44 -3.86
C TYR A 87 -5.49 -10.77 -3.44
N HIS A 88 -4.84 -10.15 -4.43
CA HIS A 88 -3.66 -9.33 -4.18
C HIS A 88 -4.09 -7.96 -3.71
N HIS A 89 -3.37 -7.39 -2.77
CA HIS A 89 -3.53 -5.99 -2.42
C HIS A 89 -2.88 -5.10 -3.46
N LYS A 90 -3.50 -3.98 -3.72
CA LYS A 90 -3.00 -2.97 -4.63
C LYS A 90 -2.75 -1.69 -3.83
N TYR A 91 -1.54 -1.17 -3.94
CA TYR A 91 -1.12 0.02 -3.20
C TYR A 91 -0.74 1.11 -4.18
N ASN A 92 -1.19 2.34 -3.89
CA ASN A 92 -0.76 3.50 -4.64
C ASN A 92 0.24 4.26 -3.77
N LEU A 93 1.52 4.25 -4.17
CA LEU A 93 2.59 4.88 -3.41
C LEU A 93 3.01 6.19 -4.06
N PHE A 94 3.35 7.15 -3.20
CA PHE A 94 3.82 8.47 -3.60
C PHE A 94 5.18 8.71 -2.97
N HIS A 95 6.08 9.32 -3.73
CA HIS A 95 7.39 9.70 -3.22
C HIS A 95 7.28 10.97 -2.39
N ILE A 96 8.20 11.15 -1.45
CA ILE A 96 8.22 12.32 -0.58
C ILE A 96 8.26 13.63 -1.37
N GLU A 97 8.97 13.64 -2.51
CA GLU A 97 9.03 14.84 -3.36
C GLU A 97 7.71 15.16 -4.04
N GLN A 98 6.77 14.22 -4.02
CA GLN A 98 5.41 14.43 -4.51
C GLN A 98 4.49 14.95 -3.40
N THR A 99 5.04 15.24 -2.25
CA THR A 99 4.29 15.68 -1.08
C THR A 99 4.83 17.00 -0.57
N GLU A 100 4.03 17.66 0.25
CA GLU A 100 4.42 18.89 0.94
C GLU A 100 3.88 18.85 2.35
N PRO A 101 4.48 19.61 3.28
CA PRO A 101 3.97 19.67 4.64
C PRO A 101 2.52 20.17 4.65
N MET A 102 1.70 19.59 5.51
CA MET A 102 0.34 20.09 5.69
C MET A 102 0.40 21.42 6.41
N GLU A 103 -0.45 22.35 5.96
CA GLU A 103 -0.55 23.63 6.65
C GLU A 103 -1.19 23.42 8.02
N VAL A 104 -0.52 23.97 9.03
CA VAL A 104 -1.08 24.02 10.37
C VAL A 104 -1.80 25.35 10.50
N VAL A 105 -3.12 25.31 10.54
CA VAL A 105 -3.89 26.52 10.80
C VAL A 105 -3.96 26.67 12.30
N GLU A 106 -3.26 27.68 12.83
CA GLU A 106 -3.37 27.98 14.24
C GLU A 106 -4.70 28.67 14.49
N MET A 107 -5.48 28.04 15.33
CA MET A 107 -6.72 28.62 15.81
C MET A 107 -6.37 29.52 16.98
N VAL A 108 -6.37 30.78 16.72
CA VAL A 108 -6.08 31.77 17.76
C VAL A 108 -7.37 32.21 18.41
#